data_a3fb45e95578913422a18e281147da9b
#
_entry.id   a3fb45e95578913422a18e281147da9b
#
_cell.length_a   1.000
_cell.length_b   1.000
_cell.length_c   1.000
_cell.angle_alpha   90.00
_cell.angle_beta   90.00
_cell.angle_gamma   90.00
#
_symmetry.space_group_name_H-M   'P 1'
#
loop_
_entity.id
_entity.type
_entity.pdbx_description
1 polymer ?
#
loop_
_entity_poly.entity_id
_entity_poly.type
_entity_poly.pdbx_seq_one_letter_code
_entity_poly.pdbx_strand_id
1 'polypeptide(L)'
;MFLMSKKLSALALLVAVSLSGCAAQHTATTAPAADAPKSAAPAQTNVVKRDLADGLYEMVMSPKGDALYVASSEGFKDVQGGVVYKLDPATLKTIGRSHTDLKNFALAISEDGQTLYTTNSLDGGISAISTADGKVKQRLLFTERNKEGFPYGARQVLLHNDVLYIGGVADPAVIWVVDAKTLKLKKTIQNAGQWVTGLMWSEQTQRL
;
A
#
# COMPACT_ATOMS: atom_id res chain seq x y z
N MET A 1 40.46 -32.78 29.22
CA MET A 1 41.68 -33.37 28.67
C MET A 1 41.27 -33.92 27.30
N PHE A 2 41.61 -33.32 26.28
CA PHE A 2 42.11 -33.54 24.94
C PHE A 2 41.77 -32.39 24.00
N LEU A 3 42.81 -31.62 23.73
CA LEU A 3 42.96 -30.67 22.62
C LEU A 3 43.18 -31.45 21.31
N MET A 4 42.74 -30.92 20.17
CA MET A 4 43.42 -30.85 18.87
C MET A 4 42.57 -30.07 17.90
N SER A 5 42.86 -28.87 17.52
CA SER A 5 43.98 -28.23 16.78
C SER A 5 44.04 -28.59 15.27
N LYS A 6 43.90 -27.49 14.45
CA LYS A 6 44.43 -27.22 13.09
C LYS A 6 43.68 -27.88 11.91
N LYS A 7 43.42 -27.18 10.76
CA LYS A 7 44.33 -26.34 9.95
C LYS A 7 43.54 -25.43 9.02
N LEU A 8 44.04 -24.21 8.81
CA LEU A 8 43.82 -23.31 7.68
C LEU A 8 44.27 -23.98 6.35
N SER A 9 43.57 -23.65 5.27
CA SER A 9 44.17 -23.63 3.93
C SER A 9 43.48 -22.50 3.13
N ALA A 10 44.23 -21.43 2.93
CA ALA A 10 43.96 -20.39 1.96
C ALA A 10 44.37 -20.88 0.57
N LEU A 11 43.50 -20.71 -0.44
CA LEU A 11 43.86 -20.82 -1.82
C LEU A 11 43.48 -19.54 -2.54
N ALA A 12 44.49 -18.69 -2.77
CA ALA A 12 44.39 -17.51 -3.60
C ALA A 12 44.58 -17.93 -5.05
N LEU A 13 43.61 -17.63 -5.92
CA LEU A 13 43.71 -17.79 -7.36
C LEU A 13 43.87 -16.40 -7.99
N LEU A 14 45.10 -16.05 -8.40
CA LEU A 14 45.42 -14.89 -9.21
C LEU A 14 45.10 -15.22 -10.68
N VAL A 15 44.18 -14.47 -11.31
CA VAL A 15 43.99 -14.45 -12.76
C VAL A 15 44.57 -13.13 -13.29
N ALA A 16 45.69 -13.24 -13.97
CA ALA A 16 46.28 -12.14 -14.74
C ALA A 16 45.62 -12.09 -16.13
N VAL A 17 44.97 -10.97 -16.46
CA VAL A 17 44.48 -10.67 -17.80
C VAL A 17 45.46 -9.71 -18.44
N SER A 18 46.15 -10.17 -19.47
CA SER A 18 47.04 -9.39 -20.33
C SER A 18 46.21 -8.60 -21.35
N LEU A 19 46.24 -7.27 -21.26
CA LEU A 19 45.75 -6.36 -22.29
C LEU A 19 46.87 -6.08 -23.32
N SER A 20 46.72 -6.62 -24.51
CA SER A 20 47.48 -6.23 -25.67
C SER A 20 46.84 -5.00 -26.33
N GLY A 21 47.47 -3.85 -26.18
CA GLY A 21 47.05 -2.61 -26.82
C GLY A 21 47.57 -2.54 -28.26
N CYS A 22 46.69 -2.31 -29.21
CA CYS A 22 47.05 -1.82 -30.55
C CYS A 22 47.01 -0.29 -30.52
N ALA A 23 48.17 0.33 -30.63
CA ALA A 23 48.30 1.75 -30.85
C ALA A 23 48.04 2.06 -32.35
N ALA A 24 46.97 2.74 -32.65
CA ALA A 24 46.76 3.41 -33.93
C ALA A 24 46.96 4.92 -33.72
N GLN A 25 48.04 5.45 -34.33
CA GLN A 25 48.28 6.88 -34.42
C GLN A 25 47.27 7.51 -35.38
N HIS A 26 46.39 8.34 -34.90
CA HIS A 26 45.60 9.24 -35.73
C HIS A 26 46.06 10.68 -35.52
N THR A 27 46.51 11.27 -36.62
CA THR A 27 46.87 12.69 -36.78
C THR A 27 45.71 13.58 -36.34
N ALA A 28 46.01 14.53 -35.47
CA ALA A 28 45.06 15.54 -34.98
C ALA A 28 44.72 16.49 -36.14
N THR A 29 43.46 16.42 -36.60
CA THR A 29 42.82 17.49 -37.35
C THR A 29 41.92 18.23 -36.38
N THR A 30 42.26 19.49 -36.09
CA THR A 30 41.44 20.39 -35.27
C THR A 30 40.14 20.70 -36.02
N ALA A 31 39.06 20.08 -35.59
CA ALA A 31 37.68 20.49 -35.94
C ALA A 31 37.21 21.56 -34.94
N PRO A 32 36.39 22.55 -35.40
CA PRO A 32 35.87 23.60 -34.50
C PRO A 32 34.98 22.99 -33.42
N ALA A 33 35.10 23.53 -32.21
CA ALA A 33 34.28 23.15 -31.07
C ALA A 33 32.78 23.32 -31.42
N ALA A 34 32.09 22.20 -31.54
CA ALA A 34 30.64 22.21 -31.58
C ALA A 34 30.09 22.65 -30.20
N ASP A 35 29.27 23.68 -30.20
CA ASP A 35 28.57 24.14 -29.01
C ASP A 35 27.94 22.97 -28.27
N ALA A 36 28.27 22.79 -27.00
CA ALA A 36 27.63 21.84 -26.11
C ALA A 36 26.13 22.15 -26.08
N PRO A 37 25.27 21.16 -26.19
CA PRO A 37 23.81 21.39 -26.11
C PRO A 37 23.50 22.06 -24.78
N LYS A 38 22.93 23.27 -24.82
CA LYS A 38 22.36 23.95 -23.65
C LYS A 38 21.48 22.94 -22.94
N SER A 39 21.80 22.64 -21.69
CA SER A 39 20.95 21.86 -20.79
C SER A 39 19.53 22.40 -20.91
N ALA A 40 18.63 21.58 -21.44
CA ALA A 40 17.22 21.91 -21.49
C ALA A 40 16.77 22.18 -20.06
N ALA A 41 16.13 23.31 -19.82
CA ALA A 41 15.50 23.61 -18.54
C ALA A 41 14.59 22.40 -18.15
N PRO A 42 14.59 21.98 -16.88
CA PRO A 42 13.76 20.85 -16.47
C PRO A 42 12.32 21.12 -16.88
N ALA A 43 11.72 20.18 -17.62
CA ALA A 43 10.33 20.27 -18.01
C ALA A 43 9.51 20.53 -16.75
N GLN A 44 8.68 21.58 -16.77
CA GLN A 44 7.74 21.84 -15.67
C GLN A 44 6.83 20.63 -15.56
N THR A 45 7.06 19.82 -14.53
CA THR A 45 6.17 18.70 -14.22
C THR A 45 4.92 19.28 -13.58
N ASN A 46 3.74 19.07 -14.20
CA ASN A 46 2.44 19.40 -13.61
C ASN A 46 2.12 18.43 -12.45
N VAL A 47 3.08 18.19 -11.58
CA VAL A 47 2.97 17.31 -10.42
C VAL A 47 2.74 18.15 -9.17
N VAL A 48 1.59 17.96 -8.55
CA VAL A 48 1.28 18.54 -7.22
C VAL A 48 1.72 17.52 -6.17
N LYS A 49 2.59 17.96 -5.26
CA LYS A 49 3.05 17.15 -4.11
C LYS A 49 2.60 17.80 -2.81
N ARG A 50 2.28 16.96 -1.84
CA ARG A 50 1.93 17.41 -0.52
C ARG A 50 2.32 16.39 0.55
N ASP A 51 2.97 16.86 1.60
CA ASP A 51 3.13 16.11 2.84
C ASP A 51 1.83 16.24 3.64
N LEU A 52 1.13 15.13 3.87
CA LEU A 52 -0.20 15.12 4.48
C LEU A 52 -0.15 14.69 5.95
N ALA A 53 0.36 13.51 6.22
CA ALA A 53 0.42 12.90 7.55
C ALA A 53 1.33 11.67 7.55
N ASP A 54 1.68 11.18 8.73
CA ASP A 54 2.38 9.92 8.90
C ASP A 54 1.43 8.73 8.64
N GLY A 55 2.00 7.57 8.25
CA GLY A 55 1.25 6.33 8.13
C GLY A 55 0.12 6.36 7.12
N LEU A 56 0.34 6.99 5.97
CA LEU A 56 -0.59 6.93 4.85
C LEU A 56 -0.58 5.54 4.23
N TYR A 57 -1.76 5.00 3.91
CA TYR A 57 -1.89 3.65 3.36
C TYR A 57 -2.59 3.59 2.01
N GLU A 58 -3.82 4.00 1.95
CA GLU A 58 -4.62 3.88 0.74
C GLU A 58 -5.48 5.12 0.52
N MET A 59 -5.89 5.33 -0.72
CA MET A 59 -6.76 6.43 -1.11
C MET A 59 -7.85 5.94 -2.07
N VAL A 60 -9.00 6.60 -2.02
CA VAL A 60 -10.12 6.35 -2.92
C VAL A 60 -10.76 7.66 -3.34
N MET A 61 -11.07 7.76 -4.64
CA MET A 61 -11.81 8.90 -5.19
C MET A 61 -13.31 8.73 -4.93
N SER A 62 -13.99 9.81 -4.57
CA SER A 62 -15.45 9.81 -4.52
C SER A 62 -16.04 9.51 -5.91
N PRO A 63 -17.20 8.85 -6.03
CA PRO A 63 -17.82 8.54 -7.31
C PRO A 63 -18.08 9.76 -8.19
N LYS A 64 -18.27 10.94 -7.57
CA LYS A 64 -18.48 12.22 -8.26
C LYS A 64 -17.15 12.90 -8.64
N GLY A 65 -16.01 12.40 -8.20
CA GLY A 65 -14.71 13.01 -8.44
C GLY A 65 -14.47 14.33 -7.67
N ASP A 66 -15.31 14.63 -6.69
CA ASP A 66 -15.28 15.90 -5.93
C ASP A 66 -14.48 15.80 -4.61
N ALA A 67 -14.06 14.60 -4.23
CA ALA A 67 -13.25 14.37 -3.05
C ALA A 67 -12.30 13.18 -3.24
N LEU A 68 -11.09 13.31 -2.71
CA LEU A 68 -10.12 12.23 -2.56
C LEU A 68 -10.01 11.90 -1.06
N TYR A 69 -10.33 10.66 -0.70
CA TYR A 69 -10.19 10.17 0.68
C TYR A 69 -8.88 9.42 0.84
N VAL A 70 -8.16 9.68 1.93
CA VAL A 70 -6.85 9.07 2.21
C VAL A 70 -6.85 8.52 3.63
N ALA A 71 -6.61 7.22 3.78
CA ALA A 71 -6.46 6.57 5.07
C ALA A 71 -5.08 6.81 5.66
N SER A 72 -5.05 7.13 6.94
CA SER A 72 -3.85 7.25 7.75
C SER A 72 -4.00 6.50 9.06
N SER A 73 -2.97 5.76 9.44
CA SER A 73 -2.82 5.19 10.77
C SER A 73 -2.29 6.20 11.79
N GLU A 74 -1.92 7.42 11.36
CA GLU A 74 -1.27 8.45 12.20
C GLU A 74 0.00 7.96 12.92
N GLY A 75 0.71 7.00 12.30
CA GLY A 75 1.84 6.31 12.92
C GLY A 75 1.42 5.26 13.96
N PHE A 76 2.38 4.73 14.70
CA PHE A 76 2.17 3.63 15.66
C PHE A 76 2.61 3.97 17.09
N LYS A 77 3.31 5.08 17.31
CA LYS A 77 3.76 5.51 18.63
C LYS A 77 2.77 6.50 19.22
N ASP A 78 2.27 6.20 20.40
CA ASP A 78 1.51 7.09 21.28
C ASP A 78 0.28 7.76 20.67
N VAL A 79 -0.16 7.34 19.47
CA VAL A 79 -1.35 7.85 18.79
C VAL A 79 -2.44 6.80 18.81
N GLN A 80 -3.53 7.11 19.49
CA GLN A 80 -4.75 6.29 19.47
C GLN A 80 -5.53 6.55 18.19
N GLY A 81 -6.02 5.45 17.57
CA GLY A 81 -6.85 5.52 16.38
C GLY A 81 -6.11 5.90 15.09
N GLY A 82 -6.87 6.41 14.14
CA GLY A 82 -6.41 6.86 12.84
C GLY A 82 -7.27 8.01 12.31
N VAL A 83 -6.92 8.49 11.12
CA VAL A 83 -7.66 9.54 10.42
C VAL A 83 -7.94 9.14 8.99
N VAL A 84 -9.13 9.45 8.48
CA VAL A 84 -9.38 9.50 7.04
C VAL A 84 -9.46 10.97 6.64
N TYR A 85 -8.51 11.40 5.84
CA TYR A 85 -8.48 12.75 5.28
C TYR A 85 -9.40 12.84 4.06
N LYS A 86 -10.17 13.91 3.97
CA LYS A 86 -10.91 14.30 2.77
C LYS A 86 -10.18 15.46 2.11
N LEU A 87 -9.72 15.28 0.90
CA LEU A 87 -8.96 16.27 0.14
C LEU A 87 -9.75 16.74 -1.08
N ASP A 88 -9.54 18.00 -1.44
CA ASP A 88 -9.86 18.49 -2.77
C ASP A 88 -8.92 17.81 -3.79
N PRO A 89 -9.44 17.12 -4.81
CA PRO A 89 -8.62 16.33 -5.72
C PRO A 89 -7.71 17.14 -6.65
N ALA A 90 -8.06 18.40 -6.92
CA ALA A 90 -7.26 19.26 -7.80
C ALA A 90 -6.08 19.91 -7.06
N THR A 91 -6.29 20.29 -5.81
CA THR A 91 -5.32 21.07 -5.02
C THR A 91 -4.66 20.26 -3.91
N LEU A 92 -5.17 19.08 -3.62
CA LEU A 92 -4.84 18.23 -2.49
C LEU A 92 -5.01 18.92 -1.12
N LYS A 93 -5.71 20.04 -1.05
CA LYS A 93 -6.03 20.69 0.22
C LYS A 93 -6.99 19.86 1.04
N THR A 94 -6.76 19.76 2.34
CA THR A 94 -7.69 19.11 3.26
C THR A 94 -8.96 19.91 3.37
N ILE A 95 -10.10 19.29 3.04
CA ILE A 95 -11.45 19.85 3.14
C ILE A 95 -12.28 19.18 4.23
N GLY A 96 -11.78 18.10 4.84
CA GLY A 96 -12.40 17.41 5.97
C GLY A 96 -11.50 16.33 6.57
N ARG A 97 -11.87 15.86 7.77
CA ARG A 97 -11.18 14.77 8.48
C ARG A 97 -12.21 13.95 9.25
N SER A 98 -12.01 12.64 9.25
CA SER A 98 -12.75 11.69 10.08
C SER A 98 -11.78 11.03 11.04
N HIS A 99 -11.88 11.34 12.33
CA HIS A 99 -11.11 10.67 13.36
C HIS A 99 -11.80 9.36 13.76
N THR A 100 -11.03 8.29 13.84
CA THR A 100 -11.49 6.97 14.23
C THR A 100 -10.72 6.48 15.45
N ASP A 101 -11.35 5.64 16.25
CA ASP A 101 -10.74 5.03 17.45
C ASP A 101 -9.79 3.88 17.11
N LEU A 102 -9.90 3.30 15.91
CA LEU A 102 -8.99 2.28 15.40
C LEU A 102 -8.15 2.83 14.25
N LYS A 103 -6.97 2.23 14.05
CA LYS A 103 -6.08 2.60 12.95
C LYS A 103 -6.65 2.19 11.61
N ASN A 104 -6.54 3.08 10.62
CA ASN A 104 -7.07 2.92 9.27
C ASN A 104 -5.98 2.50 8.29
N PHE A 105 -6.33 1.57 7.39
CA PHE A 105 -5.41 1.06 6.38
C PHE A 105 -6.00 1.17 4.98
N ALA A 106 -6.73 0.16 4.49
CA ALA A 106 -7.34 0.23 3.18
C ALA A 106 -8.66 1.01 3.18
N LEU A 107 -9.07 1.48 2.01
CA LEU A 107 -10.30 2.23 1.79
C LEU A 107 -11.10 1.69 0.60
N ALA A 108 -12.41 1.63 0.76
CA ALA A 108 -13.37 1.56 -0.32
C ALA A 108 -14.49 2.58 -0.07
N ILE A 109 -15.22 2.97 -1.10
CA ILE A 109 -16.36 3.89 -0.99
C ILE A 109 -17.57 3.28 -1.68
N SER A 110 -18.77 3.45 -1.09
CA SER A 110 -20.02 3.03 -1.70
C SER A 110 -20.30 3.77 -3.01
N GLU A 111 -21.06 3.15 -3.91
CA GLU A 111 -21.39 3.73 -5.23
C GLU A 111 -22.13 5.06 -5.11
N ASP A 112 -22.94 5.25 -4.08
CA ASP A 112 -23.62 6.51 -3.78
C ASP A 112 -22.71 7.56 -3.12
N GLY A 113 -21.47 7.19 -2.77
CA GLY A 113 -20.50 8.05 -2.13
C GLY A 113 -20.80 8.39 -0.67
N GLN A 114 -21.77 7.73 -0.01
CA GLN A 114 -22.20 8.09 1.33
C GLN A 114 -21.49 7.33 2.44
N THR A 115 -20.85 6.21 2.12
CA THR A 115 -20.17 5.36 3.10
C THR A 115 -18.77 5.02 2.66
N LEU A 116 -17.79 5.31 3.52
CA LEU A 116 -16.42 4.80 3.41
C LEU A 116 -16.29 3.54 4.24
N TYR A 117 -15.60 2.56 3.70
CA TYR A 117 -15.19 1.35 4.40
C TYR A 117 -13.69 1.39 4.60
N THR A 118 -13.23 1.27 5.85
CA THR A 118 -11.80 1.21 6.15
C THR A 118 -11.46 -0.05 6.92
N THR A 119 -10.37 -0.70 6.55
CA THR A 119 -9.87 -1.85 7.30
C THR A 119 -9.11 -1.40 8.54
N ASN A 120 -9.29 -2.16 9.63
CA ASN A 120 -8.62 -1.97 10.90
C ASN A 120 -7.67 -3.16 11.12
N SER A 121 -6.49 -3.11 10.50
CA SER A 121 -5.60 -4.27 10.35
C SER A 121 -5.12 -4.81 11.69
N LEU A 122 -4.82 -3.94 12.66
CA LEU A 122 -4.33 -4.37 13.97
C LEU A 122 -5.40 -5.07 14.82
N ASP A 123 -6.66 -4.71 14.59
CA ASP A 123 -7.80 -5.22 15.34
C ASP A 123 -8.52 -6.36 14.61
N GLY A 124 -8.13 -6.63 13.36
CA GLY A 124 -8.74 -7.65 12.52
C GLY A 124 -10.19 -7.32 12.18
N GLY A 125 -10.44 -6.13 11.64
CA GLY A 125 -11.80 -5.68 11.39
C GLY A 125 -11.97 -4.70 10.23
N ILE A 126 -13.21 -4.25 10.06
CA ILE A 126 -13.61 -3.22 9.10
C ILE A 126 -14.62 -2.27 9.74
N SER A 127 -14.49 -0.99 9.47
CA SER A 127 -15.40 0.06 9.92
C SER A 127 -16.07 0.75 8.73
N ALA A 128 -17.38 1.05 8.87
CA ALA A 128 -18.12 1.92 7.96
C ALA A 128 -18.22 3.32 8.54
N ILE A 129 -17.81 4.32 7.75
CA ILE A 129 -17.76 5.72 8.14
C ILE A 129 -18.70 6.52 7.23
N SER A 130 -19.49 7.40 7.81
CA SER A 130 -20.33 8.34 7.07
C SER A 130 -19.47 9.42 6.40
N THR A 131 -19.64 9.62 5.10
CA THR A 131 -18.95 10.72 4.39
C THR A 131 -19.53 12.10 4.71
N ALA A 132 -20.76 12.15 5.26
CA ALA A 132 -21.46 13.38 5.58
C ALA A 132 -20.93 14.02 6.86
N ASP A 133 -20.67 13.22 7.91
CA ASP A 133 -20.26 13.72 9.24
C ASP A 133 -18.96 13.10 9.77
N GLY A 134 -18.35 12.18 9.01
CA GLY A 134 -17.08 11.53 9.35
C GLY A 134 -17.16 10.54 10.52
N LYS A 135 -18.36 10.17 10.96
CA LYS A 135 -18.55 9.27 12.11
C LYS A 135 -18.56 7.81 11.71
N VAL A 136 -17.96 6.97 12.55
CA VAL A 136 -18.09 5.51 12.43
C VAL A 136 -19.54 5.14 12.73
N LYS A 137 -20.24 4.59 11.73
CA LYS A 137 -21.63 4.12 11.82
C LYS A 137 -21.70 2.69 12.31
N GLN A 138 -20.79 1.84 11.86
CA GLN A 138 -20.82 0.42 12.12
C GLN A 138 -19.41 -0.17 12.04
N ARG A 139 -19.20 -1.30 12.73
CA ARG A 139 -17.95 -2.04 12.73
C ARG A 139 -18.21 -3.54 12.78
N LEU A 140 -17.37 -4.29 12.07
CA LEU A 140 -17.28 -5.74 12.18
C LEU A 140 -15.85 -6.12 12.56
N LEU A 141 -15.67 -6.87 13.64
CA LEU A 141 -14.39 -7.49 13.99
C LEU A 141 -14.48 -8.98 13.66
N PHE A 142 -13.45 -9.48 12.98
CA PHE A 142 -13.33 -10.89 12.63
C PHE A 142 -12.80 -11.70 13.80
N THR A 143 -13.16 -12.98 13.84
CA THR A 143 -12.85 -13.87 14.99
C THR A 143 -11.58 -14.68 14.80
N GLU A 144 -11.07 -14.76 13.58
CA GLU A 144 -9.88 -15.53 13.27
C GLU A 144 -8.65 -14.99 14.00
N ARG A 145 -7.86 -15.92 14.53
CA ARG A 145 -6.64 -15.64 15.31
C ARG A 145 -5.50 -16.51 14.80
N ASN A 146 -4.29 -15.98 14.85
CA ASN A 146 -3.08 -16.75 14.61
C ASN A 146 -2.74 -17.66 15.83
N LYS A 147 -1.66 -18.42 15.73
CA LYS A 147 -1.24 -19.36 16.79
C LYS A 147 -0.87 -18.68 18.10
N GLU A 148 -0.46 -17.41 18.01
CA GLU A 148 -0.11 -16.56 19.15
C GLU A 148 -1.32 -15.85 19.76
N GLY A 149 -2.52 -16.03 19.18
CA GLY A 149 -3.77 -15.41 19.64
C GLY A 149 -4.04 -14.02 19.10
N PHE A 150 -3.22 -13.47 18.22
CA PHE A 150 -3.44 -12.17 17.60
C PHE A 150 -4.49 -12.25 16.48
N PRO A 151 -5.28 -11.19 16.27
CA PRO A 151 -6.20 -11.12 15.15
C PRO A 151 -5.48 -11.29 13.81
N TYR A 152 -6.12 -11.93 12.84
CA TYR A 152 -5.69 -11.83 11.45
C TYR A 152 -5.86 -10.38 11.00
N GLY A 153 -4.81 -9.79 10.41
CA GLY A 153 -4.87 -8.41 9.96
C GLY A 153 -5.80 -8.24 8.77
N ALA A 154 -6.84 -7.43 8.90
CA ALA A 154 -7.67 -7.02 7.77
C ALA A 154 -6.92 -5.95 6.96
N ARG A 155 -6.42 -6.28 5.77
CA ARG A 155 -5.50 -5.39 5.04
C ARG A 155 -6.16 -4.71 3.85
N GLN A 156 -6.45 -5.42 2.79
CA GLN A 156 -7.06 -4.90 1.58
C GLN A 156 -8.58 -5.00 1.66
N VAL A 157 -9.29 -4.03 1.10
CA VAL A 157 -10.74 -4.11 0.87
C VAL A 157 -11.07 -3.79 -0.58
N LEU A 158 -11.91 -4.62 -1.16
CA LEU A 158 -12.51 -4.42 -2.47
C LEU A 158 -14.03 -4.42 -2.34
N LEU A 159 -14.68 -3.37 -2.82
CA LEU A 159 -16.14 -3.31 -2.91
C LEU A 159 -16.57 -3.62 -4.34
N HIS A 160 -17.46 -4.59 -4.49
CA HIS A 160 -18.10 -4.93 -5.75
C HIS A 160 -19.53 -5.40 -5.51
N ASN A 161 -20.51 -4.77 -6.19
CA ASN A 161 -21.94 -5.10 -6.13
C ASN A 161 -22.48 -5.25 -4.67
N ASP A 162 -22.27 -4.24 -3.83
CA ASP A 162 -22.65 -4.24 -2.41
C ASP A 162 -21.99 -5.34 -1.56
N VAL A 163 -20.92 -5.94 -2.04
CA VAL A 163 -20.13 -6.95 -1.33
C VAL A 163 -18.71 -6.44 -1.11
N LEU A 164 -18.27 -6.50 0.13
CA LEU A 164 -16.89 -6.22 0.51
C LEU A 164 -16.11 -7.53 0.57
N TYR A 165 -15.00 -7.59 -0.16
CA TYR A 165 -14.00 -8.65 -0.08
C TYR A 165 -12.81 -8.09 0.67
N ILE A 166 -12.46 -8.70 1.80
CA ILE A 166 -11.42 -8.20 2.69
C ILE A 166 -10.32 -9.25 2.81
N GLY A 167 -9.10 -8.88 2.43
CA GLY A 167 -7.93 -9.73 2.53
C GLY A 167 -7.42 -9.84 3.97
N GLY A 168 -7.29 -11.07 4.46
CA GLY A 168 -6.73 -11.38 5.77
C GLY A 168 -5.25 -11.68 5.68
N VAL A 169 -4.44 -10.99 6.48
CA VAL A 169 -2.98 -11.18 6.55
C VAL A 169 -2.68 -12.29 7.54
N ALA A 170 -2.44 -13.48 7.01
CA ALA A 170 -2.14 -14.68 7.77
C ALA A 170 -1.48 -15.74 6.87
N ASP A 171 -1.04 -16.86 7.46
CA ASP A 171 -0.58 -18.06 6.78
C ASP A 171 -1.17 -19.31 7.49
N PRO A 172 -2.14 -20.01 6.85
CA PRO A 172 -2.81 -19.66 5.59
C PRO A 172 -3.71 -18.42 5.74
N ALA A 173 -3.79 -17.62 4.66
CA ALA A 173 -4.61 -16.43 4.61
C ALA A 173 -6.09 -16.75 4.38
N VAL A 174 -6.95 -15.77 4.64
CA VAL A 174 -8.38 -15.83 4.39
C VAL A 174 -8.85 -14.64 3.57
N ILE A 175 -10.04 -14.76 2.96
CA ILE A 175 -10.77 -13.61 2.44
C ILE A 175 -12.15 -13.61 3.10
N TRP A 176 -12.46 -12.54 3.82
CA TRP A 176 -13.81 -12.34 4.35
C TRP A 176 -14.70 -11.69 3.30
N VAL A 177 -15.89 -12.24 3.14
CA VAL A 177 -16.95 -11.74 2.25
C VAL A 177 -18.03 -11.16 3.12
N VAL A 178 -18.24 -9.86 3.03
CA VAL A 178 -19.10 -9.09 3.93
C VAL A 178 -20.15 -8.34 3.12
N ASP A 179 -21.37 -8.30 3.61
CA ASP A 179 -22.43 -7.46 3.06
C ASP A 179 -22.13 -5.99 3.38
N ALA A 180 -22.01 -5.15 2.37
CA ALA A 180 -21.58 -3.76 2.56
C ALA A 180 -22.63 -2.92 3.31
N LYS A 181 -23.93 -3.18 3.12
CA LYS A 181 -25.00 -2.38 3.71
C LYS A 181 -25.19 -2.69 5.20
N THR A 182 -25.05 -3.97 5.57
CA THR A 182 -25.32 -4.44 6.92
C THR A 182 -24.07 -4.75 7.73
N LEU A 183 -22.90 -4.71 7.11
CA LEU A 183 -21.61 -5.17 7.67
C LEU A 183 -21.67 -6.57 8.32
N LYS A 184 -22.50 -7.45 7.78
CA LYS A 184 -22.59 -8.83 8.23
C LYS A 184 -21.66 -9.73 7.40
N LEU A 185 -20.90 -10.57 8.09
CA LEU A 185 -20.10 -11.61 7.45
C LEU A 185 -21.03 -12.60 6.73
N LYS A 186 -20.83 -12.76 5.41
CA LYS A 186 -21.55 -13.73 4.57
C LYS A 186 -20.80 -15.05 4.47
N LYS A 187 -19.45 -14.97 4.36
CA LYS A 187 -18.61 -16.13 4.13
C LYS A 187 -17.16 -15.80 4.45
N THR A 188 -16.39 -16.78 4.91
CA THR A 188 -14.93 -16.75 4.95
C THR A 188 -14.39 -17.75 3.93
N ILE A 189 -13.58 -17.28 2.98
CA ILE A 189 -12.84 -18.13 2.06
C ILE A 189 -11.53 -18.49 2.75
N GLN A 190 -11.38 -19.78 3.06
CA GLN A 190 -10.19 -20.31 3.71
C GLN A 190 -9.09 -20.63 2.70
N ASN A 191 -7.84 -20.71 3.17
CA ASN A 191 -6.68 -21.05 2.36
C ASN A 191 -6.53 -20.17 1.10
N ALA A 192 -6.73 -18.88 1.25
CA ALA A 192 -6.65 -17.90 0.17
C ALA A 192 -5.19 -17.53 -0.19
N GLY A 193 -4.24 -18.41 0.08
CA GLY A 193 -2.81 -18.20 -0.12
C GLY A 193 -2.11 -17.72 1.14
N GLN A 194 -1.10 -16.88 0.97
CA GLN A 194 -0.33 -16.27 2.08
C GLN A 194 -0.39 -14.76 1.96
N TRP A 195 -0.68 -14.08 3.08
CA TRP A 195 -0.58 -12.61 3.18
C TRP A 195 -1.37 -11.88 2.09
N VAL A 196 -2.70 -12.06 2.03
CA VAL A 196 -3.55 -11.41 1.03
C VAL A 196 -3.52 -9.88 1.26
N THR A 197 -2.71 -9.19 0.45
CA THR A 197 -2.50 -7.74 0.51
C THR A 197 -3.00 -6.99 -0.72
N GLY A 198 -3.53 -7.71 -1.72
CA GLY A 198 -4.12 -7.15 -2.93
C GLY A 198 -5.28 -8.00 -3.38
N LEU A 199 -6.36 -7.36 -3.81
CA LEU A 199 -7.57 -7.97 -4.35
C LEU A 199 -8.02 -7.20 -5.58
N MET A 200 -8.48 -7.91 -6.60
CA MET A 200 -9.03 -7.31 -7.81
C MET A 200 -10.19 -8.16 -8.32
N TRP A 201 -11.24 -7.49 -8.76
CA TRP A 201 -12.34 -8.14 -9.47
C TRP A 201 -12.11 -8.10 -10.98
N SER A 202 -12.33 -9.20 -11.66
CA SER A 202 -12.27 -9.28 -13.11
C SER A 202 -13.70 -9.31 -13.68
N GLU A 203 -14.09 -8.22 -14.33
CA GLU A 203 -15.39 -8.15 -15.00
C GLU A 203 -15.50 -9.16 -16.16
N GLN A 204 -14.39 -9.44 -16.83
CA GLN A 204 -14.38 -10.38 -17.96
C GLN A 204 -14.65 -11.81 -17.51
N THR A 205 -14.11 -12.24 -16.39
CA THR A 205 -14.23 -13.62 -15.88
C THR A 205 -15.24 -13.75 -14.75
N GLN A 206 -15.76 -12.65 -14.22
CA GLN A 206 -16.65 -12.57 -13.05
C GLN A 206 -16.03 -13.27 -11.84
N ARG A 207 -14.74 -13.01 -11.59
CA ARG A 207 -13.95 -13.64 -10.51
C ARG A 207 -13.12 -12.61 -9.75
N LEU A 208 -12.91 -12.94 -8.49
CA LEU A 208 -11.94 -12.30 -7.61
C LEU A 208 -10.55 -12.90 -7.86
#